data_f2ea836425a3aa3f23792d3e80624e65
#
_entry.id   f2ea836425a3aa3f23792d3e80624e65
#
_cell.length_a   1.000
_cell.length_b   1.000
_cell.length_c   1.000
_cell.angle_alpha   90.00
_cell.angle_beta   90.00
_cell.angle_gamma   90.00
#
_symmetry.space_group_name_H-M   'P 1'
#
loop_
_entity.id
_entity.type
_entity.pdbx_description
1 polymer ?
#
loop_
_entity_poly.entity_id
_entity_poly.type
_entity_poly.pdbx_seq_one_letter_code
_entity_poly.pdbx_strand_id
1 'polypeptide(L)'
;MKKIISILVSVTLLVACGGKTITINGDLSEFDKVAPDSKVELYIDGSDEALATTTLDANKNFTADIAVDGEQFVMLLINDTPVMELVTEGKDIAFSYNPETYTVDYAEECLNASLRDIKNSISDQMNALYTCTDDAEAEALYTELCNYIDRAVVENKDNITSLKILQYYMYYGEDEARFAELFEMINTKYADQPLYKEYKKHIDYAKNTTIGAELVDITLPDANGNMISVSELCKSGKWVLVDFWATWCGPCRGEIPHLVEAYAEFAPKGLEIYGISFDRNGDEAKWQKFIADNNMTWVNVWGSDAEGKWSAGEAYNVSSIPSNFLFSPEGKLVAKNLRGDDVKKILAEHIK
;
A
#
# COMPACT_ATOMS: atom_id res chain seq x y z
N MET A 1 -44.23 -16.37 37.59
CA MET A 1 -44.23 -15.79 36.22
C MET A 1 -43.47 -14.49 36.28
N LYS A 2 -42.16 -14.50 36.04
CA LYS A 2 -41.36 -13.30 35.90
C LYS A 2 -41.24 -13.02 34.39
N LYS A 3 -41.78 -11.89 33.97
CA LYS A 3 -41.66 -11.39 32.60
C LYS A 3 -40.20 -11.01 32.36
N ILE A 4 -39.57 -11.70 31.45
CA ILE A 4 -38.30 -11.29 30.88
C ILE A 4 -38.61 -10.11 29.97
N ILE A 5 -38.19 -8.92 30.36
CA ILE A 5 -38.24 -7.72 29.52
C ILE A 5 -36.97 -7.79 28.69
N SER A 6 -37.13 -8.18 27.42
CA SER A 6 -36.08 -8.01 26.41
C SER A 6 -35.89 -6.51 26.18
N ILE A 7 -34.79 -5.96 26.62
CA ILE A 7 -34.42 -4.57 26.29
C ILE A 7 -33.90 -4.60 24.84
N LEU A 8 -34.77 -4.25 23.92
CA LEU A 8 -34.33 -3.86 22.56
C LEU A 8 -33.57 -2.55 22.72
N VAL A 9 -32.26 -2.62 22.62
CA VAL A 9 -31.44 -1.42 22.43
C VAL A 9 -31.66 -0.96 20.99
N SER A 10 -32.46 0.08 20.85
CA SER A 10 -32.69 0.72 19.54
C SER A 10 -31.43 1.44 19.09
N VAL A 11 -30.77 0.88 18.11
CA VAL A 11 -29.70 1.53 17.35
C VAL A 11 -30.30 2.68 16.55
N THR A 12 -29.76 3.86 16.71
CA THR A 12 -30.13 5.03 15.92
C THR A 12 -29.53 4.87 14.53
N LEU A 13 -30.33 4.42 13.58
CA LEU A 13 -29.96 4.36 12.16
C LEU A 13 -29.72 5.79 11.64
N LEU A 14 -28.47 6.14 11.39
CA LEU A 14 -28.16 7.19 10.41
C LEU A 14 -28.40 6.58 9.02
N VAL A 15 -29.55 6.85 8.45
CA VAL A 15 -29.89 6.45 7.08
C VAL A 15 -29.01 7.26 6.12
N ALA A 16 -27.93 6.65 5.66
CA ALA A 16 -27.27 7.12 4.45
C ALA A 16 -28.28 6.95 3.29
N CYS A 17 -28.54 8.01 2.56
CA CYS A 17 -29.50 8.00 1.45
C CYS A 17 -29.17 6.92 0.42
N GLY A 18 -29.97 5.82 0.39
CA GLY A 18 -29.99 4.87 -0.71
C GLY A 18 -29.55 3.43 -0.43
N GLY A 19 -28.93 3.14 0.71
CA GLY A 19 -28.43 1.79 1.01
C GLY A 19 -29.53 0.78 1.39
N LYS A 20 -29.30 -0.51 1.07
CA LYS A 20 -30.13 -1.62 1.53
C LYS A 20 -29.72 -2.01 2.94
N THR A 21 -30.69 -2.21 3.84
CA THR A 21 -30.42 -2.79 5.16
C THR A 21 -30.22 -4.30 5.03
N ILE A 22 -29.14 -4.80 5.59
CA ILE A 22 -28.86 -6.23 5.74
C ILE A 22 -28.60 -6.55 7.21
N THR A 23 -28.87 -7.80 7.60
CA THR A 23 -28.62 -8.30 8.96
C THR A 23 -27.36 -9.16 8.98
N ILE A 24 -26.47 -8.88 9.94
CA ILE A 24 -25.29 -9.72 10.21
C ILE A 24 -25.53 -10.48 11.50
N ASN A 25 -25.44 -11.81 11.44
CA ASN A 25 -25.56 -12.72 12.57
C ASN A 25 -24.23 -13.46 12.75
N GLY A 26 -23.53 -13.20 13.85
CA GLY A 26 -22.28 -13.84 14.19
C GLY A 26 -22.39 -14.77 15.39
N ASP A 27 -21.94 -16.00 15.23
CA ASP A 27 -21.75 -16.97 16.31
C ASP A 27 -20.24 -17.10 16.62
N LEU A 28 -19.84 -16.57 17.77
CA LEU A 28 -18.48 -16.60 18.28
C LEU A 28 -18.36 -17.47 19.54
N SER A 29 -19.30 -18.39 19.77
CA SER A 29 -19.37 -19.26 20.96
C SER A 29 -18.06 -20.02 21.19
N GLU A 30 -17.44 -20.49 20.13
CA GLU A 30 -16.17 -21.23 20.13
C GLU A 30 -14.92 -20.34 20.05
N PHE A 31 -15.08 -19.01 19.98
CA PHE A 31 -13.95 -18.09 19.90
C PHE A 31 -13.47 -17.69 21.30
N ASP A 32 -12.36 -18.25 21.73
CA ASP A 32 -11.84 -18.12 23.11
C ASP A 32 -11.39 -16.69 23.47
N LYS A 33 -11.06 -15.87 22.45
CA LYS A 33 -10.50 -14.52 22.67
C LYS A 33 -11.55 -13.47 23.03
N VAL A 34 -12.84 -13.82 23.08
CA VAL A 34 -13.92 -12.88 23.39
C VAL A 34 -14.76 -13.41 24.57
N ALA A 35 -15.38 -12.49 25.30
CA ALA A 35 -16.27 -12.77 26.42
C ALA A 35 -17.69 -12.28 26.13
N PRO A 36 -18.70 -12.79 26.82
CA PRO A 36 -20.03 -12.16 26.84
C PRO A 36 -19.96 -10.69 27.20
N ASP A 37 -20.92 -9.90 26.73
CA ASP A 37 -21.01 -8.45 26.90
C ASP A 37 -19.86 -7.65 26.22
N SER A 38 -18.94 -8.31 25.46
CA SER A 38 -17.95 -7.60 24.64
C SER A 38 -18.63 -6.72 23.62
N LYS A 39 -18.13 -5.49 23.44
CA LYS A 39 -18.62 -4.55 22.45
C LYS A 39 -18.29 -5.05 21.05
N VAL A 40 -19.25 -5.00 20.14
CA VAL A 40 -19.10 -5.34 18.72
C VAL A 40 -19.39 -4.11 17.89
N GLU A 41 -18.51 -3.79 16.98
CA GLU A 41 -18.65 -2.66 16.05
C GLU A 41 -18.38 -3.11 14.63
N LEU A 42 -19.10 -2.52 13.70
CA LEU A 42 -18.98 -2.77 12.27
C LEU A 42 -18.67 -1.45 11.55
N TYR A 43 -17.59 -1.41 10.75
CA TYR A 43 -17.16 -0.25 10.01
C TYR A 43 -17.00 -0.60 8.53
N ILE A 44 -17.33 0.34 7.62
CA ILE A 44 -16.81 0.25 6.24
C ILE A 44 -15.29 0.43 6.29
N ASP A 45 -14.57 -0.36 5.51
CA ASP A 45 -13.12 -0.22 5.40
C ASP A 45 -12.73 1.22 5.00
N GLY A 46 -11.86 1.84 5.81
CA GLY A 46 -11.43 3.24 5.64
C GLY A 46 -12.39 4.29 6.21
N SER A 47 -13.45 3.90 6.94
CA SER A 47 -14.35 4.84 7.64
C SER A 47 -14.03 4.91 9.12
N ASP A 48 -14.11 6.12 9.69
CA ASP A 48 -14.02 6.34 11.15
C ASP A 48 -15.39 6.26 11.85
N GLU A 49 -16.48 6.05 11.10
CA GLU A 49 -17.84 6.03 11.63
C GLU A 49 -18.40 4.61 11.61
N ALA A 50 -18.86 4.12 12.77
CA ALA A 50 -19.43 2.78 12.88
C ALA A 50 -20.80 2.71 12.19
N LEU A 51 -20.98 1.69 11.35
CA LEU A 51 -22.27 1.34 10.76
C LEU A 51 -23.26 0.83 11.80
N ALA A 52 -22.77 0.05 12.77
CA ALA A 52 -23.54 -0.46 13.87
C ALA A 52 -22.64 -0.73 15.08
N THR A 53 -23.24 -0.64 16.27
CA THR A 53 -22.65 -1.03 17.55
C THR A 53 -23.63 -1.88 18.30
N THR A 54 -23.18 -3.05 18.78
CA THR A 54 -23.96 -3.99 19.61
C THR A 54 -23.03 -4.65 20.64
N THR A 55 -23.52 -5.68 21.34
CA THR A 55 -22.72 -6.48 22.27
C THR A 55 -22.95 -7.96 22.04
N LEU A 56 -21.98 -8.78 22.41
CA LEU A 56 -22.13 -10.23 22.45
C LEU A 56 -23.14 -10.61 23.57
N ASP A 57 -24.02 -11.56 23.28
CA ASP A 57 -24.90 -12.15 24.26
C ASP A 57 -24.18 -13.14 25.21
N ALA A 58 -24.92 -13.80 26.13
CA ALA A 58 -24.37 -14.78 27.07
C ALA A 58 -23.74 -16.00 26.38
N ASN A 59 -24.07 -16.27 25.11
CA ASN A 59 -23.52 -17.34 24.29
C ASN A 59 -22.46 -16.84 23.32
N LYS A 60 -22.04 -15.59 23.44
CA LYS A 60 -21.12 -14.89 22.51
C LYS A 60 -21.65 -14.75 21.07
N ASN A 61 -22.96 -14.64 20.89
CA ASN A 61 -23.60 -14.34 19.63
C ASN A 61 -23.94 -12.87 19.52
N PHE A 62 -24.06 -12.36 18.31
CA PHE A 62 -24.59 -11.02 18.06
C PHE A 62 -25.46 -10.97 16.81
N THR A 63 -26.31 -9.97 16.77
CA THR A 63 -27.06 -9.58 15.58
C THR A 63 -26.92 -8.08 15.41
N ALA A 64 -26.64 -7.63 14.19
CA ALA A 64 -26.54 -6.22 13.86
C ALA A 64 -27.15 -5.95 12.48
N ASP A 65 -27.97 -4.90 12.39
CA ASP A 65 -28.48 -4.39 11.12
C ASP A 65 -27.58 -3.25 10.64
N ILE A 66 -27.13 -3.31 9.40
CA ILE A 66 -26.32 -2.28 8.76
C ILE A 66 -26.94 -1.84 7.45
N ALA A 67 -26.83 -0.53 7.14
CA ALA A 67 -27.23 0.01 5.85
C ALA A 67 -25.99 0.14 4.96
N VAL A 68 -25.96 -0.58 3.85
CA VAL A 68 -24.83 -0.59 2.91
C VAL A 68 -25.33 -0.49 1.48
N ASP A 69 -24.52 0.13 0.63
CA ASP A 69 -24.79 0.22 -0.80
C ASP A 69 -23.88 -0.75 -1.56
N GLY A 70 -24.50 -1.83 -2.05
CA GLY A 70 -23.83 -2.84 -2.84
C GLY A 70 -22.77 -3.66 -2.07
N GLU A 71 -21.71 -3.98 -2.77
CA GLU A 71 -20.59 -4.74 -2.25
C GLU A 71 -19.60 -3.82 -1.55
N GLN A 72 -19.32 -4.08 -0.27
CA GLN A 72 -18.40 -3.32 0.58
C GLN A 72 -17.58 -4.28 1.44
N PHE A 73 -16.36 -3.88 1.79
CA PHE A 73 -15.62 -4.49 2.89
C PHE A 73 -16.07 -3.87 4.21
N VAL A 74 -16.44 -4.72 5.14
CA VAL A 74 -16.89 -4.33 6.49
C VAL A 74 -15.99 -4.98 7.52
N MET A 75 -15.29 -4.16 8.29
CA MET A 75 -14.45 -4.62 9.39
C MET A 75 -15.31 -4.83 10.64
N LEU A 76 -15.21 -6.01 11.24
CA LEU A 76 -15.78 -6.33 12.54
C LEU A 76 -14.71 -6.16 13.62
N LEU A 77 -15.01 -5.30 14.59
CA LEU A 77 -14.17 -5.07 15.76
C LEU A 77 -14.86 -5.64 17.01
N ILE A 78 -14.06 -6.19 17.92
CA ILE A 78 -14.53 -6.57 19.27
C ILE A 78 -13.63 -5.87 20.28
N ASN A 79 -14.23 -5.06 21.16
CA ASN A 79 -13.53 -4.22 22.13
C ASN A 79 -12.39 -3.41 21.44
N ASP A 80 -12.72 -2.70 20.38
CA ASP A 80 -11.82 -1.86 19.56
C ASP A 80 -10.69 -2.63 18.83
N THR A 81 -10.73 -3.99 18.88
CA THR A 81 -9.73 -4.83 18.18
C THR A 81 -10.34 -5.41 16.92
N PRO A 82 -9.73 -5.20 15.72
CA PRO A 82 -10.16 -5.85 14.49
C PRO A 82 -10.08 -7.38 14.61
N VAL A 83 -11.18 -8.07 14.30
CA VAL A 83 -11.29 -9.54 14.40
C VAL A 83 -11.41 -10.17 13.03
N MET A 84 -12.26 -9.61 12.18
CA MET A 84 -12.46 -10.14 10.82
C MET A 84 -12.98 -9.07 9.87
N GLU A 85 -12.82 -9.34 8.61
CA GLU A 85 -13.39 -8.56 7.52
C GLU A 85 -14.46 -9.38 6.82
N LEU A 86 -15.60 -8.76 6.59
CA LEU A 86 -16.74 -9.32 5.86
C LEU A 86 -16.92 -8.60 4.54
N VAL A 87 -17.51 -9.28 3.57
CA VAL A 87 -17.94 -8.71 2.29
C VAL A 87 -19.45 -8.67 2.25
N THR A 88 -20.02 -7.49 2.02
CA THR A 88 -21.46 -7.37 1.78
C THR A 88 -21.78 -7.62 0.30
N GLU A 89 -22.93 -8.23 0.03
CA GLU A 89 -23.46 -8.45 -1.33
C GLU A 89 -24.97 -8.14 -1.43
N GLY A 90 -25.44 -7.30 -0.47
CA GLY A 90 -26.85 -6.93 -0.39
C GLY A 90 -27.79 -8.05 0.11
N LYS A 91 -27.24 -9.07 0.77
CA LYS A 91 -27.94 -10.16 1.46
C LYS A 91 -27.51 -10.21 2.92
N ASP A 92 -28.35 -10.81 3.77
CA ASP A 92 -27.98 -11.08 5.15
C ASP A 92 -26.77 -12.01 5.22
N ILE A 93 -25.97 -11.84 6.26
CA ILE A 93 -24.76 -12.64 6.48
C ILE A 93 -24.93 -13.39 7.79
N ALA A 94 -24.78 -14.71 7.75
CA ALA A 94 -24.74 -15.54 8.96
C ALA A 94 -23.46 -16.38 8.94
N PHE A 95 -22.70 -16.35 10.03
CA PHE A 95 -21.45 -17.08 10.16
C PHE A 95 -21.24 -17.60 11.58
N SER A 96 -20.42 -18.65 11.70
CA SER A 96 -19.93 -19.19 12.97
C SER A 96 -18.41 -19.36 12.93
N TYR A 97 -17.73 -19.10 14.06
CA TYR A 97 -16.31 -19.36 14.19
C TYR A 97 -16.05 -20.87 14.31
N ASN A 98 -15.07 -21.36 13.55
CA ASN A 98 -14.64 -22.75 13.56
C ASN A 98 -13.27 -22.88 14.26
N PRO A 99 -13.20 -23.47 15.47
CA PRO A 99 -11.97 -23.59 16.24
C PRO A 99 -10.98 -24.61 15.66
N GLU A 100 -11.43 -25.55 14.81
CA GLU A 100 -10.57 -26.57 14.22
C GLU A 100 -9.75 -25.99 13.06
N THR A 101 -10.36 -25.11 12.28
CA THR A 101 -9.72 -24.47 11.11
C THR A 101 -9.22 -23.06 11.40
N TYR A 102 -9.58 -22.47 12.55
CA TYR A 102 -9.33 -21.05 12.90
C TYR A 102 -9.93 -20.07 11.89
N THR A 103 -10.99 -20.48 11.20
CA THR A 103 -11.72 -19.68 10.20
C THR A 103 -13.17 -19.49 10.61
N VAL A 104 -13.99 -18.99 9.70
CA VAL A 104 -15.44 -18.90 9.88
C VAL A 104 -16.17 -19.73 8.83
N ASP A 105 -17.23 -20.39 9.24
CA ASP A 105 -18.16 -21.08 8.36
C ASP A 105 -19.37 -20.18 8.10
N TYR A 106 -19.78 -20.10 6.84
CA TYR A 106 -20.94 -19.32 6.41
C TYR A 106 -22.13 -20.24 6.17
N ALA A 107 -23.32 -19.79 6.56
CA ALA A 107 -24.54 -20.59 6.48
C ALA A 107 -24.98 -20.88 5.04
N GLU A 108 -24.59 -20.04 4.10
CA GLU A 108 -24.92 -20.14 2.67
C GLU A 108 -23.69 -19.84 1.80
N GLU A 109 -23.74 -20.29 0.54
CA GLU A 109 -22.76 -19.88 -0.45
C GLU A 109 -22.85 -18.37 -0.71
N CYS A 110 -21.73 -17.66 -0.53
CA CYS A 110 -21.66 -16.20 -0.64
C CYS A 110 -20.22 -15.78 -0.98
N LEU A 111 -20.03 -14.49 -1.27
CA LEU A 111 -18.70 -13.95 -1.55
C LEU A 111 -17.71 -14.17 -0.39
N ASN A 112 -18.20 -14.13 0.84
CA ASN A 112 -17.36 -14.40 2.02
C ASN A 112 -16.86 -15.84 2.05
N ALA A 113 -17.71 -16.82 1.75
CA ALA A 113 -17.34 -18.23 1.70
C ALA A 113 -16.32 -18.47 0.57
N SER A 114 -16.59 -17.95 -0.62
CA SER A 114 -15.70 -18.05 -1.77
C SER A 114 -14.32 -17.41 -1.47
N LEU A 115 -14.29 -16.22 -0.89
CA LEU A 115 -13.04 -15.54 -0.52
C LEU A 115 -12.27 -16.31 0.55
N ARG A 116 -12.96 -16.88 1.57
CA ARG A 116 -12.34 -17.75 2.57
C ARG A 116 -11.65 -18.95 1.91
N ASP A 117 -12.33 -19.63 1.01
CA ASP A 117 -11.82 -20.86 0.35
C ASP A 117 -10.60 -20.53 -0.53
N ILE A 118 -10.63 -19.39 -1.23
CA ILE A 118 -9.48 -18.89 -1.99
C ILE A 118 -8.30 -18.58 -1.06
N LYS A 119 -8.54 -17.89 0.07
CA LYS A 119 -7.51 -17.57 1.07
C LYS A 119 -6.89 -18.84 1.66
N ASN A 120 -7.70 -19.84 1.99
CA ASN A 120 -7.22 -21.13 2.50
C ASN A 120 -6.35 -21.84 1.46
N SER A 121 -6.79 -21.91 0.20
CA SER A 121 -6.00 -22.52 -0.88
C SER A 121 -4.66 -21.81 -1.10
N ILE A 122 -4.62 -20.47 -1.04
CA ILE A 122 -3.37 -19.69 -1.12
C ILE A 122 -2.47 -20.05 0.07
N SER A 123 -3.03 -20.09 1.29
CA SER A 123 -2.28 -20.45 2.51
C SER A 123 -1.67 -21.84 2.43
N ASP A 124 -2.42 -22.83 1.94
CA ASP A 124 -1.95 -24.20 1.78
C ASP A 124 -0.79 -24.29 0.76
N GLN A 125 -0.92 -23.61 -0.38
CA GLN A 125 0.13 -23.55 -1.39
C GLN A 125 1.38 -22.82 -0.87
N MET A 126 1.21 -21.73 -0.10
CA MET A 126 2.32 -21.04 0.57
C MET A 126 3.03 -21.94 1.59
N ASN A 127 2.28 -22.71 2.39
CA ASN A 127 2.86 -23.65 3.34
C ASN A 127 3.67 -24.74 2.61
N ALA A 128 3.17 -25.26 1.48
CA ALA A 128 3.89 -26.20 0.65
C ALA A 128 5.20 -25.58 0.12
N LEU A 129 5.15 -24.35 -0.38
CA LEU A 129 6.33 -23.63 -0.86
C LEU A 129 7.36 -23.40 0.25
N TYR A 130 6.96 -22.92 1.43
CA TYR A 130 7.87 -22.65 2.54
C TYR A 130 8.52 -23.91 3.16
N THR A 131 7.88 -25.07 3.01
CA THR A 131 8.41 -26.34 3.52
C THR A 131 9.18 -27.12 2.46
N CYS A 132 9.16 -26.69 1.19
CA CYS A 132 9.92 -27.28 0.11
C CYS A 132 11.42 -27.02 0.28
N THR A 133 12.24 -28.04 0.08
CA THR A 133 13.70 -27.96 0.19
C THR A 133 14.45 -28.19 -1.13
N ASP A 134 13.70 -28.49 -2.20
CA ASP A 134 14.23 -28.65 -3.56
C ASP A 134 13.95 -27.38 -4.37
N ASP A 135 14.98 -26.75 -4.91
CA ASP A 135 14.88 -25.47 -5.59
C ASP A 135 14.00 -25.54 -6.86
N ALA A 136 14.05 -26.65 -7.62
CA ALA A 136 13.26 -26.78 -8.83
C ALA A 136 11.78 -27.05 -8.51
N GLU A 137 11.49 -27.81 -7.46
CA GLU A 137 10.13 -28.00 -6.97
C GLU A 137 9.57 -26.71 -6.38
N ALA A 138 10.36 -25.93 -5.64
CA ALA A 138 9.96 -24.63 -5.09
C ALA A 138 9.61 -23.64 -6.21
N GLU A 139 10.36 -23.57 -7.30
CA GLU A 139 10.04 -22.73 -8.46
C GLU A 139 8.72 -23.15 -9.14
N ALA A 140 8.47 -24.46 -9.24
CA ALA A 140 7.22 -24.97 -9.78
C ALA A 140 6.02 -24.63 -8.88
N LEU A 141 6.15 -24.81 -7.56
CA LEU A 141 5.11 -24.44 -6.58
C LEU A 141 4.82 -22.93 -6.59
N TYR A 142 5.87 -22.10 -6.66
CA TYR A 142 5.71 -20.65 -6.78
C TYR A 142 4.95 -20.27 -8.06
N THR A 143 5.30 -20.87 -9.19
CA THR A 143 4.61 -20.66 -10.47
C THR A 143 3.13 -21.07 -10.38
N GLU A 144 2.83 -22.20 -9.72
CA GLU A 144 1.46 -22.67 -9.53
C GLU A 144 0.65 -21.72 -8.64
N LEU A 145 1.24 -21.22 -7.56
CA LEU A 145 0.64 -20.21 -6.68
C LEU A 145 0.28 -18.93 -7.45
N CYS A 146 1.23 -18.37 -8.22
CA CYS A 146 0.97 -17.18 -9.03
C CYS A 146 -0.15 -17.41 -10.06
N ASN A 147 -0.13 -18.55 -10.74
CA ASN A 147 -1.18 -18.93 -11.68
C ASN A 147 -2.55 -19.15 -11.02
N TYR A 148 -2.58 -19.65 -9.79
CA TYR A 148 -3.81 -19.80 -9.02
C TYR A 148 -4.40 -18.42 -8.66
N ILE A 149 -3.58 -17.51 -8.12
CA ILE A 149 -4.02 -16.15 -7.76
C ILE A 149 -4.53 -15.41 -9.01
N ASP A 150 -3.82 -15.53 -10.13
CA ASP A 150 -4.17 -14.96 -11.42
C ASP A 150 -5.59 -15.40 -11.85
N ARG A 151 -5.83 -16.71 -11.91
CA ARG A 151 -7.16 -17.27 -12.24
C ARG A 151 -8.22 -16.77 -11.27
N ALA A 152 -7.93 -16.77 -9.96
CA ALA A 152 -8.89 -16.34 -8.95
C ALA A 152 -9.26 -14.85 -9.10
N VAL A 153 -8.32 -13.96 -9.47
CA VAL A 153 -8.63 -12.56 -9.80
C VAL A 153 -9.55 -12.47 -11.01
N VAL A 154 -9.22 -13.18 -12.10
CA VAL A 154 -9.99 -13.15 -13.35
C VAL A 154 -11.42 -13.68 -13.16
N GLU A 155 -11.58 -14.76 -12.41
CA GLU A 155 -12.89 -15.35 -12.11
C GLU A 155 -13.76 -14.43 -11.23
N ASN A 156 -13.15 -13.61 -10.40
CA ASN A 156 -13.83 -12.70 -9.48
C ASN A 156 -13.82 -11.22 -9.92
N LYS A 157 -13.37 -10.89 -11.12
CA LYS A 157 -13.17 -9.50 -11.59
C LYS A 157 -14.41 -8.61 -11.51
N ASP A 158 -15.61 -9.19 -11.51
CA ASP A 158 -16.89 -8.50 -11.47
C ASP A 158 -17.48 -8.38 -10.05
N ASN A 159 -16.80 -8.89 -9.04
CA ASN A 159 -17.14 -8.70 -7.64
C ASN A 159 -15.96 -8.11 -6.83
N ILE A 160 -16.25 -7.52 -5.68
CA ILE A 160 -15.28 -6.75 -4.87
C ILE A 160 -14.14 -7.62 -4.33
N THR A 161 -14.33 -8.94 -4.21
CA THR A 161 -13.32 -9.85 -3.64
C THR A 161 -12.05 -9.90 -4.51
N SER A 162 -12.17 -9.59 -5.81
CA SER A 162 -11.03 -9.45 -6.72
C SER A 162 -9.94 -8.53 -6.18
N LEU A 163 -10.31 -7.44 -5.50
CA LEU A 163 -9.36 -6.52 -4.88
C LEU A 163 -8.55 -7.21 -3.78
N LYS A 164 -9.19 -8.01 -2.93
CA LYS A 164 -8.48 -8.76 -1.88
C LYS A 164 -7.65 -9.90 -2.43
N ILE A 165 -8.09 -10.54 -3.49
CA ILE A 165 -7.32 -11.60 -4.16
C ILE A 165 -6.09 -11.01 -4.85
N LEU A 166 -6.22 -9.86 -5.52
CA LEU A 166 -5.11 -9.16 -6.15
C LEU A 166 -4.05 -8.70 -5.12
N GLN A 167 -4.44 -8.45 -3.87
CA GLN A 167 -3.51 -8.14 -2.79
C GLN A 167 -2.47 -9.26 -2.58
N TYR A 168 -2.87 -10.51 -2.72
CA TYR A 168 -1.93 -11.63 -2.65
C TYR A 168 -0.93 -11.62 -3.81
N TYR A 169 -1.35 -11.22 -5.01
CA TYR A 169 -0.43 -11.06 -6.12
C TYR A 169 0.60 -9.94 -5.86
N MET A 170 0.17 -8.84 -5.25
CA MET A 170 1.06 -7.75 -4.85
C MET A 170 2.12 -8.20 -3.82
N TYR A 171 1.80 -9.15 -2.94
CA TYR A 171 2.75 -9.65 -1.93
C TYR A 171 3.66 -10.76 -2.44
N TYR A 172 3.19 -11.60 -3.36
CA TYR A 172 3.88 -12.82 -3.78
C TYR A 172 4.26 -12.83 -5.25
N GLY A 173 3.61 -12.02 -6.07
CA GLY A 173 3.96 -11.90 -7.49
C GLY A 173 5.13 -10.94 -7.70
N GLU A 174 6.04 -11.29 -8.60
CA GLU A 174 7.19 -10.45 -8.94
C GLU A 174 6.98 -9.65 -10.25
N ASP A 175 5.90 -9.95 -10.98
CA ASP A 175 5.61 -9.36 -12.30
C ASP A 175 4.67 -8.16 -12.17
N GLU A 176 5.25 -6.97 -12.07
CA GLU A 176 4.52 -5.69 -12.02
C GLU A 176 3.63 -5.44 -13.25
N ALA A 177 4.05 -5.92 -14.43
CA ALA A 177 3.25 -5.76 -15.64
C ALA A 177 1.99 -6.63 -15.54
N ARG A 178 2.13 -7.86 -15.05
CA ARG A 178 0.99 -8.76 -14.85
C ARG A 178 0.05 -8.27 -13.76
N PHE A 179 0.58 -7.72 -12.66
CA PHE A 179 -0.23 -7.05 -11.65
C PHE A 179 -1.10 -5.94 -12.25
N ALA A 180 -0.51 -5.09 -13.09
CA ALA A 180 -1.23 -4.01 -13.76
C ALA A 180 -2.31 -4.54 -14.73
N GLU A 181 -2.01 -5.60 -15.51
CA GLU A 181 -2.98 -6.24 -16.39
C GLU A 181 -4.18 -6.83 -15.62
N LEU A 182 -3.92 -7.53 -14.50
CA LEU A 182 -4.97 -8.07 -13.65
C LEU A 182 -5.85 -6.98 -13.04
N PHE A 183 -5.23 -5.89 -12.58
CA PHE A 183 -5.97 -4.74 -12.04
C PHE A 183 -6.87 -4.10 -13.10
N GLU A 184 -6.41 -3.96 -14.35
CA GLU A 184 -7.20 -3.40 -15.44
C GLU A 184 -8.43 -4.27 -15.81
N MET A 185 -8.44 -5.54 -15.44
CA MET A 185 -9.59 -6.43 -15.62
C MET A 185 -10.67 -6.23 -14.55
N ILE A 186 -10.31 -5.68 -13.38
CA ILE A 186 -11.25 -5.46 -12.27
C ILE A 186 -12.25 -4.38 -12.64
N ASN A 187 -13.53 -4.65 -12.35
CA ASN A 187 -14.62 -3.76 -12.69
C ASN A 187 -14.48 -2.37 -12.05
N THR A 188 -14.53 -1.34 -12.87
CA THR A 188 -14.38 0.07 -12.45
C THR A 188 -15.49 0.57 -11.51
N LYS A 189 -16.57 -0.19 -11.30
CA LYS A 189 -17.57 0.12 -10.28
C LYS A 189 -16.97 0.20 -8.87
N TYR A 190 -15.77 -0.39 -8.66
CA TYR A 190 -15.04 -0.36 -7.39
C TYR A 190 -14.01 0.77 -7.29
N ALA A 191 -13.98 1.71 -8.24
CA ALA A 191 -12.97 2.78 -8.30
C ALA A 191 -12.94 3.68 -7.04
N ASP A 192 -14.02 3.73 -6.28
CA ASP A 192 -14.09 4.47 -5.03
C ASP A 192 -13.56 3.72 -3.80
N GLN A 193 -13.33 2.41 -3.92
CA GLN A 193 -12.79 1.59 -2.84
C GLN A 193 -11.35 1.99 -2.51
N PRO A 194 -10.96 2.02 -1.21
CA PRO A 194 -9.61 2.38 -0.79
C PRO A 194 -8.54 1.52 -1.47
N LEU A 195 -8.72 0.19 -1.50
CA LEU A 195 -7.81 -0.75 -2.14
C LEU A 195 -7.64 -0.51 -3.65
N TYR A 196 -8.73 -0.19 -4.35
CA TYR A 196 -8.66 0.14 -5.78
C TYR A 196 -7.80 1.38 -6.02
N LYS A 197 -8.01 2.43 -5.20
CA LYS A 197 -7.22 3.67 -5.27
C LYS A 197 -5.75 3.43 -4.95
N GLU A 198 -5.47 2.57 -3.98
CA GLU A 198 -4.11 2.17 -3.61
C GLU A 198 -3.40 1.45 -4.76
N TYR A 199 -4.05 0.46 -5.39
CA TYR A 199 -3.46 -0.27 -6.53
C TYR A 199 -3.27 0.61 -7.75
N LYS A 200 -4.24 1.48 -8.03
CA LYS A 200 -4.07 2.45 -9.12
C LYS A 200 -2.88 3.36 -8.87
N LYS A 201 -2.72 3.86 -7.65
CA LYS A 201 -1.58 4.67 -7.24
C LYS A 201 -0.26 3.90 -7.39
N HIS A 202 -0.22 2.62 -6.97
CA HIS A 202 0.94 1.75 -7.11
C HIS A 202 1.34 1.57 -8.59
N ILE A 203 0.38 1.28 -9.47
CA ILE A 203 0.61 1.11 -10.91
C ILE A 203 1.10 2.42 -11.56
N ASP A 204 0.49 3.53 -11.22
CA ASP A 204 0.89 4.84 -11.74
C ASP A 204 2.34 5.15 -11.33
N TYR A 205 2.76 4.79 -10.10
CA TYR A 205 4.15 4.93 -9.65
C TYR A 205 5.11 3.97 -10.34
N ALA A 206 4.73 2.70 -10.52
CA ALA A 206 5.54 1.74 -11.25
C ALA A 206 5.83 2.22 -12.68
N LYS A 207 4.83 2.82 -13.35
CA LYS A 207 5.01 3.46 -14.67
C LYS A 207 6.04 4.59 -14.63
N ASN A 208 6.02 5.43 -13.61
CA ASN A 208 6.94 6.57 -13.47
C ASN A 208 8.39 6.14 -13.17
N THR A 209 8.60 4.93 -12.64
CA THR A 209 9.91 4.41 -12.22
C THR A 209 10.44 3.27 -13.09
N THR A 210 9.79 3.00 -14.22
CA THR A 210 10.30 2.07 -15.26
C THR A 210 11.38 2.77 -16.10
N ILE A 211 12.47 2.08 -16.41
CA ILE A 211 13.53 2.63 -17.29
C ILE A 211 12.91 3.05 -18.63
N GLY A 212 13.21 4.27 -19.05
CA GLY A 212 12.61 4.92 -20.22
C GLY A 212 11.39 5.79 -19.90
N ALA A 213 10.85 5.75 -18.67
CA ALA A 213 9.73 6.60 -18.26
C ALA A 213 10.07 8.10 -18.40
N GLU A 214 9.03 8.90 -18.67
CA GLU A 214 9.13 10.35 -18.64
C GLU A 214 9.28 10.86 -17.20
N LEU A 215 10.08 11.90 -17.04
CA LEU A 215 10.22 12.61 -15.77
C LEU A 215 8.87 13.19 -15.32
N VAL A 216 8.45 12.84 -14.12
CA VAL A 216 7.41 13.58 -13.39
C VAL A 216 8.11 14.71 -12.64
N ASP A 217 7.82 15.96 -12.98
CA ASP A 217 8.56 17.11 -12.46
C ASP A 217 8.40 17.27 -10.96
N ILE A 218 9.52 17.60 -10.31
CA ILE A 218 9.58 18.00 -8.91
C ILE A 218 10.16 19.41 -8.84
N THR A 219 9.44 20.32 -8.20
CA THR A 219 9.86 21.70 -7.99
C THR A 219 9.84 22.02 -6.50
N LEU A 220 11.01 22.24 -5.91
CA LEU A 220 11.19 22.44 -4.47
C LEU A 220 12.11 23.63 -4.17
N PRO A 221 12.00 24.23 -2.95
CA PRO A 221 12.84 25.35 -2.57
C PRO A 221 14.26 24.92 -2.18
N ASP A 222 15.26 25.69 -2.60
CA ASP A 222 16.62 25.62 -2.06
C ASP A 222 16.71 26.29 -0.69
N ALA A 223 17.94 26.34 -0.11
CA ALA A 223 18.18 26.98 1.19
C ALA A 223 17.90 28.50 1.22
N ASN A 224 17.75 29.14 0.07
CA ASN A 224 17.45 30.58 -0.07
C ASN A 224 15.98 30.82 -0.42
N GLY A 225 15.17 29.75 -0.57
CA GLY A 225 13.77 29.81 -0.97
C GLY A 225 13.56 29.92 -2.48
N ASN A 226 14.58 29.74 -3.31
CA ASN A 226 14.41 29.69 -4.76
C ASN A 226 13.82 28.34 -5.17
N MET A 227 12.74 28.38 -5.92
CA MET A 227 12.11 27.16 -6.45
C MET A 227 12.95 26.62 -7.62
N ILE A 228 13.38 25.36 -7.53
CA ILE A 228 14.21 24.70 -8.54
C ILE A 228 13.44 23.48 -9.06
N SER A 229 13.30 23.38 -10.37
CA SER A 229 12.60 22.29 -11.07
C SER A 229 13.60 21.32 -11.69
N VAL A 230 13.35 20.02 -11.51
CA VAL A 230 14.15 18.95 -12.17
C VAL A 230 14.01 19.03 -13.67
N SER A 231 12.79 19.30 -14.18
CA SER A 231 12.54 19.39 -15.63
C SER A 231 13.28 20.56 -16.28
N GLU A 232 13.45 21.67 -15.57
CA GLU A 232 14.23 22.81 -16.06
C GLU A 232 15.73 22.50 -16.12
N LEU A 233 16.25 21.75 -15.16
CA LEU A 233 17.63 21.27 -15.18
C LEU A 233 17.87 20.33 -16.38
N CYS A 234 17.00 19.37 -16.64
CA CYS A 234 17.08 18.50 -17.81
C CYS A 234 17.04 19.33 -19.11
N LYS A 235 16.06 20.25 -19.26
CA LYS A 235 15.94 21.14 -20.44
C LYS A 235 17.16 22.03 -20.67
N SER A 236 17.94 22.31 -19.62
CA SER A 236 19.21 23.02 -19.77
C SER A 236 20.36 22.16 -20.34
N GLY A 237 20.07 20.91 -20.69
CA GLY A 237 21.01 19.95 -21.26
C GLY A 237 21.77 19.12 -20.23
N LYS A 238 21.32 19.10 -18.97
CA LYS A 238 21.96 18.35 -17.89
C LYS A 238 21.38 16.94 -17.72
N TRP A 239 22.24 16.02 -17.38
CA TRP A 239 21.88 14.77 -16.74
C TRP A 239 21.56 15.06 -15.28
N VAL A 240 20.43 14.58 -14.77
CA VAL A 240 20.00 14.90 -13.40
C VAL A 240 19.85 13.63 -12.58
N LEU A 241 20.69 13.49 -11.56
CA LEU A 241 20.53 12.48 -10.53
C LEU A 241 19.65 13.05 -9.41
N VAL A 242 18.38 12.66 -9.36
CA VAL A 242 17.46 12.99 -8.26
C VAL A 242 17.76 12.03 -7.11
N ASP A 243 18.23 12.55 -5.98
CA ASP A 243 18.63 11.75 -4.81
C ASP A 243 17.80 12.14 -3.59
N PHE A 244 17.07 11.15 -3.04
CA PHE A 244 16.26 11.30 -1.84
C PHE A 244 17.04 10.84 -0.61
N TRP A 245 17.26 11.75 0.33
CA TRP A 245 18.11 11.54 1.48
C TRP A 245 17.64 12.28 2.73
N ALA A 246 18.34 12.13 3.87
CA ALA A 246 18.15 12.96 5.05
C ALA A 246 19.40 12.96 5.94
N THR A 247 19.57 14.01 6.77
CA THR A 247 20.71 14.10 7.70
C THR A 247 20.70 12.99 8.77
N TRP A 248 19.54 12.51 9.15
CA TRP A 248 19.35 11.43 10.13
C TRP A 248 19.49 10.03 9.54
N CYS A 249 19.50 9.89 8.20
CA CYS A 249 19.58 8.62 7.50
C CYS A 249 21.05 8.12 7.46
N GLY A 250 21.35 7.12 8.26
CA GLY A 250 22.69 6.52 8.32
C GLY A 250 23.20 5.98 6.99
N PRO A 251 22.44 5.11 6.28
CA PRO A 251 22.83 4.63 4.95
C PRO A 251 23.03 5.77 3.92
N CYS A 252 22.16 6.80 3.92
CA CYS A 252 22.31 7.95 3.01
C CYS A 252 23.65 8.67 3.22
N ARG A 253 24.04 8.83 4.47
CA ARG A 253 25.33 9.45 4.83
C ARG A 253 26.52 8.65 4.33
N GLY A 254 26.38 7.32 4.24
CA GLY A 254 27.39 6.44 3.66
C GLY A 254 27.58 6.63 2.15
N GLU A 255 26.52 7.03 1.43
CA GLU A 255 26.57 7.29 -0.02
C GLU A 255 27.16 8.66 -0.39
N ILE A 256 27.12 9.65 0.52
CA ILE A 256 27.57 11.02 0.21
C ILE A 256 29.01 11.09 -0.33
N PRO A 257 30.02 10.38 0.24
CA PRO A 257 31.38 10.42 -0.33
C PRO A 257 31.43 9.97 -1.79
N HIS A 258 30.67 8.92 -2.18
CA HIS A 258 30.60 8.44 -3.56
C HIS A 258 29.92 9.48 -4.47
N LEU A 259 28.87 10.16 -4.00
CA LEU A 259 28.20 11.23 -4.73
C LEU A 259 29.13 12.45 -4.90
N VAL A 260 29.89 12.83 -3.87
CA VAL A 260 30.88 13.95 -3.94
C VAL A 260 31.95 13.65 -5.00
N GLU A 261 32.52 12.44 -5.00
CA GLU A 261 33.50 12.03 -5.99
C GLU A 261 32.90 11.99 -7.41
N ALA A 262 31.70 11.43 -7.56
CA ALA A 262 31.01 11.38 -8.84
C ALA A 262 30.68 12.80 -9.36
N TYR A 263 30.19 13.67 -8.49
CA TYR A 263 29.86 15.04 -8.87
C TYR A 263 31.12 15.84 -9.32
N ALA A 264 32.22 15.69 -8.59
CA ALA A 264 33.48 16.33 -8.97
C ALA A 264 33.98 15.91 -10.37
N GLU A 265 33.74 14.64 -10.74
CA GLU A 265 34.17 14.10 -12.04
C GLU A 265 33.19 14.46 -13.18
N PHE A 266 31.88 14.39 -12.94
CA PHE A 266 30.88 14.47 -14.00
C PHE A 266 30.12 15.79 -14.07
N ALA A 267 30.15 16.68 -13.08
CA ALA A 267 29.56 18.00 -13.16
C ALA A 267 30.11 18.85 -14.34
N PRO A 268 31.45 18.86 -14.63
CA PRO A 268 31.97 19.53 -15.80
C PRO A 268 31.50 18.93 -17.14
N LYS A 269 31.00 17.70 -17.13
CA LYS A 269 30.46 16.98 -18.29
C LYS A 269 28.95 17.09 -18.41
N GLY A 270 28.28 17.85 -17.52
CA GLY A 270 26.86 18.08 -17.60
C GLY A 270 26.01 17.33 -16.57
N LEU A 271 26.60 16.66 -15.56
CA LEU A 271 25.84 16.11 -14.45
C LEU A 271 25.36 17.22 -13.51
N GLU A 272 24.12 17.12 -13.07
CA GLU A 272 23.63 17.78 -11.87
C GLU A 272 23.09 16.72 -10.88
N ILE A 273 23.28 16.94 -9.59
CA ILE A 273 22.57 16.18 -8.56
C ILE A 273 21.49 17.10 -7.97
N TYR A 274 20.30 16.57 -7.84
CA TYR A 274 19.17 17.25 -7.22
C TYR A 274 18.83 16.50 -5.92
N GLY A 275 19.47 16.91 -4.82
CA GLY A 275 19.35 16.27 -3.52
C GLY A 275 18.10 16.75 -2.77
N ILE A 276 17.11 15.89 -2.61
CA ILE A 276 15.85 16.16 -1.90
C ILE A 276 15.99 15.69 -0.46
N SER A 277 15.97 16.62 0.48
CA SER A 277 16.04 16.29 1.90
C SER A 277 14.67 15.94 2.47
N PHE A 278 14.58 14.79 3.15
CA PHE A 278 13.44 14.38 3.98
C PHE A 278 13.67 14.63 5.46
N ASP A 279 14.40 15.71 5.78
CA ASP A 279 14.55 16.17 7.16
C ASP A 279 13.22 16.75 7.68
N ARG A 280 13.08 16.81 9.00
CA ARG A 280 11.85 17.29 9.65
C ARG A 280 11.82 18.81 9.68
N ASN A 281 10.64 19.39 9.58
CA ASN A 281 10.44 20.82 9.77
C ASN A 281 11.06 21.28 11.11
N GLY A 282 11.86 22.33 11.05
CA GLY A 282 12.67 22.83 12.17
C GLY A 282 14.13 22.38 12.17
N ASP A 283 14.52 21.44 11.29
CA ASP A 283 15.91 20.98 11.14
C ASP A 283 16.67 21.71 9.99
N GLU A 284 16.12 22.77 9.39
CA GLU A 284 16.68 23.46 8.22
C GLU A 284 18.12 23.95 8.46
N ALA A 285 18.41 24.50 9.64
CA ALA A 285 19.77 24.96 9.98
C ALA A 285 20.77 23.80 10.11
N LYS A 286 20.31 22.64 10.62
CA LYS A 286 21.10 21.40 10.71
C LYS A 286 21.38 20.84 9.33
N TRP A 287 20.38 20.82 8.45
CA TRP A 287 20.48 20.40 7.06
C TRP A 287 21.50 21.27 6.28
N GLN A 288 21.38 22.60 6.35
CA GLN A 288 22.32 23.52 5.70
C GLN A 288 23.76 23.32 6.19
N LYS A 289 23.92 23.17 7.52
CA LYS A 289 25.23 22.89 8.09
C LYS A 289 25.79 21.56 7.60
N PHE A 290 24.96 20.52 7.53
CA PHE A 290 25.38 19.20 7.08
C PHE A 290 25.84 19.21 5.61
N ILE A 291 25.12 19.91 4.73
CA ILE A 291 25.49 20.12 3.33
C ILE A 291 26.89 20.76 3.23
N ALA A 292 27.13 21.83 3.98
CA ALA A 292 28.40 22.54 3.99
C ALA A 292 29.56 21.67 4.52
N ASP A 293 29.34 20.98 5.63
CA ASP A 293 30.34 20.13 6.28
C ASP A 293 30.75 18.92 5.40
N ASN A 294 29.88 18.48 4.49
CA ASN A 294 30.10 17.29 3.64
C ASN A 294 30.37 17.64 2.16
N ASN A 295 30.64 18.91 1.83
CA ASN A 295 30.94 19.37 0.48
C ASN A 295 29.88 19.00 -0.57
N MET A 296 28.61 19.01 -0.20
CA MET A 296 27.50 18.72 -1.10
C MET A 296 27.18 19.96 -1.95
N THR A 297 28.03 20.24 -2.96
CA THR A 297 28.00 21.49 -3.73
C THR A 297 27.00 21.52 -4.89
N TRP A 298 26.23 20.45 -5.05
CA TRP A 298 25.14 20.35 -6.02
C TRP A 298 23.85 21.03 -5.52
N VAL A 299 22.79 20.96 -6.32
CA VAL A 299 21.47 21.48 -5.95
C VAL A 299 20.89 20.68 -4.78
N ASN A 300 20.70 21.33 -3.64
CA ASN A 300 20.07 20.75 -2.47
C ASN A 300 18.76 21.49 -2.17
N VAL A 301 17.67 20.74 -2.04
CA VAL A 301 16.31 21.28 -1.83
C VAL A 301 15.63 20.63 -0.64
N TRP A 302 14.66 21.36 -0.08
CA TRP A 302 13.88 20.92 1.06
C TRP A 302 12.64 20.14 0.58
N GLY A 303 12.51 18.86 0.97
CA GLY A 303 11.48 17.95 0.47
C GLY A 303 10.27 17.75 1.37
N SER A 304 10.31 18.23 2.63
CA SER A 304 9.16 18.14 3.54
C SER A 304 8.19 19.30 3.29
N ASP A 305 6.89 18.99 3.16
CA ASP A 305 5.85 20.01 3.06
C ASP A 305 5.52 20.64 4.42
N ALA A 306 4.55 21.56 4.46
CA ALA A 306 4.18 22.28 5.69
C ALA A 306 3.69 21.35 6.80
N GLU A 307 3.09 20.22 6.44
CA GLU A 307 2.62 19.17 7.35
C GLU A 307 3.73 18.17 7.72
N GLY A 308 4.94 18.33 7.19
CA GLY A 308 6.08 17.44 7.42
C GLY A 308 6.00 16.10 6.64
N LYS A 309 5.18 16.05 5.60
CA LYS A 309 5.07 14.88 4.71
C LYS A 309 6.10 14.96 3.59
N TRP A 310 6.47 13.82 3.05
CA TRP A 310 7.41 13.67 1.93
C TRP A 310 6.70 13.58 0.57
N SER A 311 5.80 14.53 0.32
CA SER A 311 4.97 14.56 -0.88
C SER A 311 5.77 14.55 -2.18
N ALA A 312 7.00 15.09 -2.17
CA ALA A 312 7.92 15.04 -3.30
C ALA A 312 8.32 13.61 -3.72
N GLY A 313 8.31 12.67 -2.77
CA GLY A 313 8.62 11.26 -3.04
C GLY A 313 7.43 10.46 -3.60
N GLU A 314 6.21 10.98 -3.49
CA GLU A 314 5.01 10.23 -3.88
C GLU A 314 4.99 9.86 -5.36
N ALA A 315 5.37 10.77 -6.25
CA ALA A 315 5.37 10.54 -7.70
C ALA A 315 6.32 9.40 -8.14
N TYR A 316 7.30 9.07 -7.32
CA TYR A 316 8.30 8.04 -7.54
C TYR A 316 8.21 6.87 -6.57
N ASN A 317 7.13 6.78 -5.80
CA ASN A 317 6.90 5.76 -4.78
C ASN A 317 8.09 5.58 -3.81
N VAL A 318 8.70 6.70 -3.39
CA VAL A 318 9.81 6.68 -2.46
C VAL A 318 9.28 6.45 -1.03
N SER A 319 9.24 5.19 -0.63
CA SER A 319 8.81 4.75 0.71
C SER A 319 9.98 4.61 1.69
N SER A 320 11.22 4.60 1.17
CA SER A 320 12.45 4.49 1.97
C SER A 320 13.60 5.26 1.33
N ILE A 321 14.57 5.66 2.15
CA ILE A 321 15.79 6.34 1.73
C ILE A 321 17.04 5.58 2.20
N PRO A 322 18.14 5.63 1.42
CA PRO A 322 18.34 6.39 0.20
C PRO A 322 17.59 5.81 -1.00
N SER A 323 17.12 6.67 -1.90
CA SER A 323 16.57 6.31 -3.22
C SER A 323 17.03 7.34 -4.24
N ASN A 324 17.38 6.92 -5.47
CA ASN A 324 17.74 7.87 -6.50
C ASN A 324 17.33 7.41 -7.89
N PHE A 325 17.21 8.40 -8.79
CA PHE A 325 16.75 8.23 -10.17
C PHE A 325 17.60 9.12 -11.08
N LEU A 326 18.24 8.53 -12.08
CA LEU A 326 19.05 9.26 -13.08
C LEU A 326 18.21 9.55 -14.32
N PHE A 327 18.06 10.82 -14.66
CA PHE A 327 17.35 11.29 -15.85
C PHE A 327 18.32 11.83 -16.90
N SER A 328 18.04 11.49 -18.16
CA SER A 328 18.73 12.11 -19.31
C SER A 328 18.31 13.57 -19.52
N PRO A 329 19.03 14.35 -20.35
CA PRO A 329 18.62 15.70 -20.71
C PRO A 329 17.25 15.78 -21.39
N GLU A 330 16.78 14.70 -21.99
CA GLU A 330 15.43 14.58 -22.58
C GLU A 330 14.36 14.29 -21.54
N GLY A 331 14.73 14.14 -20.27
CA GLY A 331 13.80 13.81 -19.18
C GLY A 331 13.40 12.35 -19.15
N LYS A 332 14.22 11.43 -19.66
CA LYS A 332 13.97 9.98 -19.59
C LYS A 332 14.72 9.35 -18.42
N LEU A 333 14.05 8.51 -17.65
CA LEU A 333 14.69 7.71 -16.61
C LEU A 333 15.63 6.67 -17.25
N VAL A 334 16.91 6.68 -16.89
CA VAL A 334 17.92 5.77 -17.46
C VAL A 334 18.51 4.81 -16.43
N ALA A 335 18.50 5.18 -15.15
CA ALA A 335 18.96 4.31 -14.06
C ALA A 335 18.28 4.71 -12.74
N LYS A 336 18.22 3.78 -11.80
CA LYS A 336 17.69 4.03 -10.45
C LYS A 336 18.43 3.21 -9.38
N ASN A 337 18.31 3.64 -8.13
CA ASN A 337 18.88 2.97 -6.96
C ASN A 337 20.41 2.74 -7.05
N LEU A 338 21.13 3.70 -7.60
CA LEU A 338 22.59 3.65 -7.70
C LEU A 338 23.22 3.75 -6.30
N ARG A 339 24.26 2.91 -6.05
CA ARG A 339 24.95 2.83 -4.75
C ARG A 339 26.45 2.68 -4.92
N GLY A 340 27.21 3.29 -4.00
CA GLY A 340 28.65 3.12 -3.93
C GLY A 340 29.35 3.39 -5.28
N ASP A 341 30.21 2.48 -5.69
CA ASP A 341 30.99 2.59 -6.94
C ASP A 341 30.13 2.48 -8.22
N ASP A 342 28.93 1.88 -8.13
CA ASP A 342 28.03 1.79 -9.28
C ASP A 342 27.54 3.17 -9.75
N VAL A 343 27.50 4.18 -8.86
CA VAL A 343 27.17 5.56 -9.22
C VAL A 343 28.10 6.03 -10.34
N LYS A 344 29.42 5.95 -10.13
CA LYS A 344 30.42 6.41 -11.13
C LYS A 344 30.40 5.55 -12.37
N LYS A 345 30.26 4.24 -12.24
CA LYS A 345 30.22 3.30 -13.35
C LYS A 345 29.07 3.61 -14.30
N ILE A 346 27.86 3.74 -13.78
CA ILE A 346 26.67 4.03 -14.60
C ILE A 346 26.74 5.44 -15.21
N LEU A 347 27.20 6.44 -14.45
CA LEU A 347 27.39 7.78 -14.99
C LEU A 347 28.38 7.78 -16.17
N ALA A 348 29.47 7.00 -16.08
CA ALA A 348 30.47 6.90 -17.18
C ALA A 348 29.90 6.21 -18.44
N GLU A 349 28.90 5.37 -18.32
CA GLU A 349 28.21 4.77 -19.49
C GLU A 349 27.40 5.81 -20.27
N HIS A 350 26.82 6.78 -19.58
CA HIS A 350 25.88 7.77 -20.15
C HIS A 350 26.51 9.13 -20.41
N ILE A 351 27.43 9.60 -19.57
CA ILE A 351 28.00 10.96 -19.60
C ILE A 351 29.46 10.88 -20.07
N LYS A 352 29.72 11.39 -21.28
CA LYS A 352 31.02 11.31 -21.96
C LYS A 352 31.86 12.58 -21.78
#